data_1cff75a61b0fc4e3893b884e42698e0e
#
_entry.id   1cff75a61b0fc4e3893b884e42698e0e
#
_cell.length_a   1.000
_cell.length_b   1.000
_cell.length_c   1.000
_cell.angle_alpha   90.00
_cell.angle_beta   90.00
_cell.angle_gamma   90.00
#
_symmetry.space_group_name_H-M   'P 1'
#
loop_
_entity.id
_entity.type
_entity.pdbx_description
1 polymer ?
#
loop_
_entity_poly.entity_id
_entity_poly.type
_entity_poly.pdbx_seq_one_letter_code
_entity_poly.pdbx_strand_id
1 'polypeptide(L)'
;LDLIRKRGAQLNVEVRCEGHTDDEKLPPNAEYPSNWELSAARSLNLVRLMNKYAAMPERYFSAMGYGEFRPIVDVKSISDYAKKTEARAINRRVEIYLDAFLQQSVMSEIEINI
;
A
#
# COMPACT_ATOMS: atom_id res chain seq x y z
N LEU A 1 -13.34 7.58 -24.81
CA LEU A 1 -12.46 8.61 -24.26
C LEU A 1 -12.83 10.02 -24.68
N ASP A 2 -13.29 10.21 -25.93
CA ASP A 2 -13.67 11.54 -26.42
C ASP A 2 -14.84 12.13 -25.63
N LEU A 3 -15.82 11.32 -25.26
CA LEU A 3 -16.93 11.76 -24.44
C LEU A 3 -16.46 12.21 -23.05
N ILE A 4 -15.47 11.53 -22.48
CA ILE A 4 -14.89 11.87 -21.19
C ILE A 4 -14.20 13.23 -21.28
N ARG A 5 -13.42 13.47 -22.32
CA ARG A 5 -12.73 14.74 -22.55
C ARG A 5 -13.70 15.90 -22.72
N LYS A 6 -14.76 15.70 -23.47
CA LYS A 6 -15.78 16.72 -23.70
C LYS A 6 -16.49 17.16 -22.43
N ARG A 7 -16.57 16.28 -21.43
CA ARG A 7 -17.21 16.58 -20.15
C ARG A 7 -16.23 17.06 -19.08
N GLY A 8 -14.95 17.24 -19.44
CA GLY A 8 -13.92 17.66 -18.47
C GLY A 8 -13.51 16.57 -17.49
N ALA A 9 -13.89 15.32 -17.75
CA ALA A 9 -13.47 14.21 -16.93
C ALA A 9 -12.14 13.65 -17.41
N GLN A 10 -11.36 13.08 -16.49
CA GLN A 10 -10.10 12.41 -16.77
C GLN A 10 -10.17 10.95 -16.36
N LEU A 11 -9.59 10.09 -17.18
CA LEU A 11 -9.35 8.71 -16.79
C LEU A 11 -8.02 8.64 -16.04
N ASN A 12 -8.09 8.29 -14.76
CA ASN A 12 -6.93 8.10 -13.92
C ASN A 12 -6.67 6.64 -13.69
N VAL A 13 -5.41 6.26 -13.69
CA VAL A 13 -4.95 4.92 -13.34
C VAL A 13 -4.05 5.05 -12.13
N GLU A 14 -4.29 4.23 -11.13
CA GLU A 14 -3.48 4.17 -9.92
C GLU A 14 -3.06 2.75 -9.63
N VAL A 15 -1.78 2.57 -9.34
CA VAL A 15 -1.24 1.32 -8.81
C VAL A 15 -0.96 1.56 -7.34
N ARG A 16 -1.81 1.00 -6.49
CA ARG A 16 -1.71 1.18 -5.04
C ARG A 16 -0.96 0.01 -4.43
N CYS A 17 0.16 0.30 -3.77
CA CYS A 17 0.95 -0.69 -3.05
C CYS A 17 0.69 -0.55 -1.56
N GLU A 18 0.22 -1.62 -0.91
CA GLU A 18 -0.14 -1.64 0.50
C GLU A 18 0.75 -2.63 1.24
N GLY A 19 1.61 -2.10 2.11
CA GLY A 19 2.53 -2.91 2.90
C GLY A 19 1.92 -3.35 4.22
N HIS A 20 2.24 -4.59 4.61
CA HIS A 20 1.75 -5.20 5.84
C HIS A 20 2.87 -5.95 6.54
N THR A 21 2.82 -5.96 7.86
CA THR A 21 3.74 -6.72 8.70
C THR A 21 3.00 -7.80 9.47
N ASP A 22 3.76 -8.66 10.14
CA ASP A 22 3.19 -9.52 11.17
C ASP A 22 3.04 -8.74 12.48
N ASP A 23 2.62 -9.43 13.53
CA ASP A 23 2.34 -8.86 14.85
C ASP A 23 3.56 -8.79 15.76
N GLU A 24 4.72 -9.25 15.33
CA GLU A 24 5.92 -9.19 16.15
C GLU A 24 6.48 -7.77 16.16
N LYS A 25 6.80 -7.29 17.37
CA LYS A 25 7.44 -5.99 17.52
C LYS A 25 8.88 -6.04 17.01
N LEU A 26 9.31 -4.97 16.38
CA LEU A 26 10.70 -4.84 15.97
C LEU A 26 11.60 -4.67 17.19
N PRO A 27 12.83 -5.23 17.15
CA PRO A 27 13.79 -5.04 18.23
C PRO A 27 14.23 -3.58 18.31
N PRO A 28 14.73 -3.12 19.49
CA PRO A 28 15.14 -1.73 19.68
C PRO A 28 16.21 -1.22 18.71
N ASN A 29 17.04 -2.14 18.19
CA ASN A 29 18.10 -1.80 17.24
C ASN A 29 17.73 -2.05 15.77
N ALA A 30 16.45 -2.23 15.49
CA ALA A 30 15.98 -2.43 14.12
C ALA A 30 16.18 -1.16 13.28
N GLU A 31 16.26 -1.35 11.97
CA GLU A 31 16.39 -0.26 11.02
C GLU A 31 15.21 0.71 11.07
N TYR A 32 14.02 0.19 11.36
CA TYR A 32 12.80 0.99 11.44
C TYR A 32 12.26 1.05 12.86
N PRO A 33 11.68 2.20 13.27
CA PRO A 33 11.19 2.37 14.64
C PRO A 33 10.00 1.47 14.99
N SER A 34 9.15 1.17 14.01
CA SER A 34 7.95 0.37 14.22
C SER A 34 7.51 -0.35 12.96
N ASN A 35 6.50 -1.19 13.08
CA ASN A 35 5.89 -1.86 11.94
C ASN A 35 5.19 -0.88 10.98
N TRP A 36 4.82 0.30 11.44
CA TRP A 36 4.30 1.34 10.56
C TRP A 36 5.32 1.75 9.51
N GLU A 37 6.52 2.13 9.95
CA GLU A 37 7.59 2.55 9.04
C GLU A 37 8.08 1.41 8.18
N LEU A 38 8.17 0.21 8.75
CA LEU A 38 8.59 -0.98 8.01
C LEU A 38 7.62 -1.29 6.86
N SER A 39 6.32 -1.30 7.14
CA SER A 39 5.30 -1.58 6.12
C SER A 39 5.27 -0.53 5.02
N ALA A 40 5.40 0.74 5.40
CA ALA A 40 5.47 1.85 4.45
C ALA A 40 6.71 1.75 3.57
N ALA A 41 7.87 1.43 4.16
CA ALA A 41 9.12 1.27 3.42
C ALA A 41 9.06 0.11 2.42
N ARG A 42 8.45 -1.00 2.80
CA ARG A 42 8.29 -2.15 1.89
C ARG A 42 7.43 -1.83 0.69
N SER A 43 6.32 -1.13 0.89
CA SER A 43 5.47 -0.72 -0.23
C SER A 43 6.17 0.28 -1.13
N LEU A 44 6.93 1.21 -0.57
CA LEU A 44 7.71 2.18 -1.34
C LEU A 44 8.83 1.52 -2.13
N ASN A 45 9.50 0.51 -1.56
CA ASN A 45 10.52 -0.25 -2.26
C ASN A 45 9.93 -0.98 -3.48
N LEU A 46 8.72 -1.50 -3.36
CA LEU A 46 8.04 -2.12 -4.50
C LEU A 46 7.74 -1.10 -5.60
N VAL A 47 7.28 0.09 -5.24
CA VAL A 47 7.07 1.19 -6.20
C VAL A 47 8.36 1.47 -6.97
N ARG A 48 9.49 1.57 -6.28
CA ARG A 48 10.79 1.83 -6.91
C ARG A 48 11.21 0.70 -7.84
N LEU A 49 10.97 -0.55 -7.45
CA LEU A 49 11.27 -1.71 -8.29
C LEU A 49 10.41 -1.70 -9.56
N MET A 50 9.13 -1.43 -9.44
CA MET A 50 8.23 -1.38 -10.60
C MET A 50 8.57 -0.21 -11.52
N ASN A 51 8.93 0.93 -10.96
CA ASN A 51 9.40 2.07 -11.74
C ASN A 51 10.65 1.71 -12.54
N LYS A 52 11.61 1.04 -11.90
CA LYS A 52 12.88 0.68 -12.51
C LYS A 52 12.76 -0.43 -13.55
N TYR A 53 12.09 -1.53 -13.21
CA TYR A 53 12.09 -2.74 -14.02
C TYR A 53 10.89 -2.86 -14.96
N ALA A 54 9.76 -2.31 -14.60
CA ALA A 54 8.56 -2.31 -15.44
C ALA A 54 8.40 -1.00 -16.24
N ALA A 55 9.31 -0.06 -16.05
CA ALA A 55 9.30 1.25 -16.71
C ALA A 55 7.98 2.02 -16.54
N MET A 56 7.33 1.83 -15.39
CA MET A 56 6.09 2.53 -15.08
C MET A 56 6.41 3.87 -14.39
N PRO A 57 5.85 4.99 -14.87
CA PRO A 57 6.09 6.29 -14.24
C PRO A 57 5.63 6.33 -12.78
N GLU A 58 6.41 6.99 -11.93
CA GLU A 58 6.11 7.08 -10.50
C GLU A 58 4.76 7.72 -10.21
N ARG A 59 4.29 8.61 -11.06
CA ARG A 59 3.03 9.32 -10.86
C ARG A 59 1.79 8.40 -10.81
N TYR A 60 1.92 7.15 -11.28
CA TYR A 60 0.82 6.20 -11.22
C TYR A 60 0.72 5.47 -9.89
N PHE A 61 1.74 5.60 -9.04
CA PHE A 61 1.82 4.81 -7.82
C PHE A 61 1.37 5.57 -6.58
N SER A 62 0.81 4.82 -5.66
CA SER A 62 0.71 5.20 -4.26
C SER A 62 1.30 4.10 -3.39
N ALA A 63 1.84 4.47 -2.25
CA ALA A 63 2.44 3.55 -1.30
C ALA A 63 1.84 3.81 0.07
N MET A 64 1.38 2.74 0.73
CA MET A 64 0.73 2.81 2.03
C MET A 64 1.30 1.74 2.95
N GLY A 65 1.44 2.08 4.22
CA GLY A 65 1.81 1.13 5.25
C GLY A 65 0.69 0.97 6.25
N TYR A 66 0.24 -0.25 6.46
CA TYR A 66 -0.82 -0.58 7.43
C TYR A 66 -0.29 -1.16 8.73
N GLY A 67 1.03 -1.35 8.84
CA GLY A 67 1.60 -2.00 10.01
C GLY A 67 1.11 -3.43 10.16
N GLU A 68 0.86 -3.83 11.40
CA GLU A 68 0.37 -5.17 11.75
C GLU A 68 -1.16 -5.28 11.79
N PHE A 69 -1.88 -4.19 11.53
CA PHE A 69 -3.29 -4.05 11.90
C PHE A 69 -4.28 -4.60 10.88
N ARG A 70 -3.81 -5.13 9.77
CA ARG A 70 -4.65 -5.73 8.74
C ARG A 70 -4.19 -7.15 8.40
N PRO A 71 -4.17 -8.08 9.37
CA PRO A 71 -3.73 -9.44 9.10
C PRO A 71 -4.71 -10.19 8.19
N ILE A 72 -4.18 -11.11 7.37
CA ILE A 72 -5.00 -12.09 6.66
C ILE A 72 -5.38 -13.21 7.62
N VAL A 73 -4.44 -13.62 8.47
CA VAL A 73 -4.62 -14.70 9.43
C VAL A 73 -4.51 -14.12 10.84
N ASP A 74 -5.49 -14.40 11.68
CA ASP A 74 -5.46 -14.01 13.08
C ASP A 74 -4.50 -14.94 13.85
N VAL A 75 -3.30 -14.44 14.13
CA VAL A 75 -2.26 -15.20 14.83
C VAL A 75 -2.64 -15.47 16.28
N LYS A 76 -3.40 -14.59 16.91
CA LYS A 76 -3.76 -14.70 18.33
C LYS A 76 -4.64 -15.92 18.62
N SER A 77 -5.40 -16.39 17.65
CA SER A 77 -6.26 -17.57 17.80
C SER A 77 -5.52 -18.88 17.61
N ILE A 78 -4.24 -18.84 17.24
CA ILE A 78 -3.42 -20.03 16.97
C ILE A 78 -2.54 -20.31 18.19
N SER A 79 -2.57 -21.55 18.69
CA SER A 79 -1.73 -21.96 19.81
C SER A 79 -0.45 -22.68 19.39
N ASP A 80 -0.46 -23.38 18.24
CA ASP A 80 0.69 -24.10 17.73
C ASP A 80 1.74 -23.14 17.17
N TYR A 81 2.98 -23.26 17.66
CA TYR A 81 4.07 -22.37 17.26
C TYR A 81 4.38 -22.43 15.76
N ALA A 82 4.43 -23.61 15.18
CA ALA A 82 4.72 -23.77 13.75
C ALA A 82 3.64 -23.10 12.89
N LYS A 83 2.39 -23.25 13.28
CA LYS A 83 1.27 -22.60 12.58
C LYS A 83 1.27 -21.10 12.76
N LYS A 84 1.67 -20.59 13.93
CA LYS A 84 1.87 -19.15 14.14
C LYS A 84 2.92 -18.59 13.20
N THR A 85 4.03 -19.29 13.05
CA THR A 85 5.13 -18.88 12.17
C THR A 85 4.66 -18.81 10.71
N GLU A 86 3.89 -19.79 10.25
CA GLU A 86 3.30 -19.78 8.90
C GLU A 86 2.32 -18.62 8.74
N ALA A 87 1.46 -18.39 9.72
CA ALA A 87 0.48 -17.31 9.69
C ALA A 87 1.16 -15.94 9.62
N ARG A 88 2.22 -15.75 10.38
CA ARG A 88 3.01 -14.53 10.33
C ARG A 88 3.65 -14.30 8.97
N ALA A 89 4.16 -15.37 8.36
CA ALA A 89 4.71 -15.28 7.01
C ALA A 89 3.66 -14.84 5.97
N ILE A 90 2.43 -15.32 6.11
CA ILE A 90 1.32 -14.91 5.25
C ILE A 90 0.98 -13.44 5.45
N ASN A 91 1.04 -12.95 6.68
CA ASN A 91 0.71 -11.57 7.02
C ASN A 91 1.78 -10.57 6.53
N ARG A 92 3.04 -10.99 6.43
CA ARG A 92 4.13 -10.17 5.89
C ARG A 92 4.03 -10.12 4.37
N ARG A 93 3.42 -9.07 3.85
CA ARG A 93 3.14 -8.97 2.41
C ARG A 93 3.03 -7.53 1.94
N VAL A 94 3.11 -7.36 0.64
CA VAL A 94 2.66 -6.14 -0.04
C VAL A 94 1.56 -6.55 -1.01
N GLU A 95 0.41 -5.91 -0.89
CA GLU A 95 -0.71 -6.11 -1.80
C GLU A 95 -0.69 -5.01 -2.86
N ILE A 96 -0.96 -5.39 -4.10
CA ILE A 96 -0.97 -4.48 -5.23
C ILE A 96 -2.40 -4.41 -5.79
N TYR A 97 -2.91 -3.20 -5.87
CA TYR A 97 -4.23 -2.92 -6.44
C TYR A 97 -4.10 -2.02 -7.64
N LEU A 98 -4.73 -2.41 -8.73
CA LEU A 98 -4.80 -1.59 -9.92
C LEU A 98 -6.20 -0.99 -10.00
N ASP A 99 -6.27 0.32 -9.86
CA ASP A 99 -7.52 1.06 -9.91
C ASP A 99 -7.55 1.94 -11.17
N ALA A 100 -8.67 1.92 -11.87
CA ALA A 100 -8.92 2.83 -12.98
C ALA A 100 -10.24 3.53 -12.70
N PHE A 101 -10.24 4.84 -12.67
CA PHE A 101 -11.42 5.60 -12.33
C PHE A 101 -11.52 6.91 -13.10
N LEU A 102 -12.75 7.39 -13.26
CA LEU A 102 -13.01 8.69 -13.83
C LEU A 102 -12.99 9.73 -12.72
N GLN A 103 -12.22 10.78 -12.93
CA GLN A 103 -12.15 11.90 -12.00
C GLN A 103 -12.58 13.18 -12.74
N GLN A 104 -13.49 13.90 -12.11
CA GLN A 104 -13.86 15.23 -12.55
C GLN A 104 -13.59 16.20 -11.41
N SER A 105 -12.84 17.24 -11.68
CA SER A 105 -12.57 18.25 -10.68
C SER A 105 -13.82 19.09 -10.44
N VAL A 106 -14.31 19.07 -9.20
CA VAL A 106 -15.52 19.80 -8.80
C VAL A 106 -15.20 20.86 -7.76
N MET A 107 -14.14 20.69 -7.02
CA MET A 107 -13.82 21.50 -5.84
C MET A 107 -12.42 22.12 -5.90
N SER A 108 -11.91 22.37 -7.12
CA SER A 108 -10.56 22.87 -7.30
C SER A 108 -10.30 24.22 -6.64
N GLU A 109 -11.34 25.03 -6.50
CA GLU A 109 -11.24 26.36 -5.90
C GLU A 109 -11.59 26.38 -4.40
N ILE A 110 -12.12 25.27 -3.90
CA ILE A 110 -12.55 25.16 -2.52
C ILE A 110 -11.66 24.13 -1.84
N GLU A 111 -10.45 24.53 -1.58
CA GLU A 111 -9.53 23.64 -0.90
C GLU A 111 -9.67 23.83 0.60
N ILE A 112 -9.48 22.71 1.31
CA ILE A 112 -9.43 22.74 2.76
C ILE A 112 -8.04 23.20 3.16
N ASN A 113 -7.95 24.38 3.71
CA ASN A 113 -6.71 24.88 4.28
C ASN A 113 -6.48 24.22 5.63
N ILE A 114 -5.57 23.28 5.65
CA ILE A 114 -5.20 22.57 6.86
C ILE A 114 -3.88 23.08 7.38
#